data_44a595ae45462b11f2dc52eb60776282
#
_entry.id   44a595ae45462b11f2dc52eb60776282
#
_cell.length_a   1.000
_cell.length_b   1.000
_cell.length_c   1.000
_cell.angle_alpha   90.00
_cell.angle_beta   90.00
_cell.angle_gamma   90.00
#
_symmetry.space_group_name_H-M   'P 1'
#
loop_
_entity.id
_entity.type
_entity.pdbx_description
1 polymer ?
#
loop_
_entity_poly.entity_id
_entity_poly.type
_entity_poly.pdbx_seq_one_letter_code
_entity_poly.pdbx_strand_id
1 'polypeptide(L)'
;MGKLTCAIADDNERMLQLLEDVLHTDEEIQVVGKAHNGEEILNVIKEKEPDVVLLDIIMPKLDGLTVMEKANQDTAITKKPAFIVITAVGQEGITEDAFSLGAYYYIMKPFDNNTLLNRIKYVKTNMGRHPAVNNKSSQTPKSNSRIEDVKVSLEADVTDMLHDIGIPAHIKGYQYLRAAIMMAVEDMDMLNCITKVLYPTIATVSYTHLTLP
;
A
#
# COMPACT_ATOMS: atom_id res chain seq x y z
N MET A 1 21.32 -0.18 -14.06
CA MET A 1 20.10 -0.82 -13.48
C MET A 1 19.06 -0.86 -14.58
N GLY A 2 18.29 -1.96 -14.70
CA GLY A 2 17.20 -2.01 -15.67
C GLY A 2 16.05 -1.06 -15.31
N LYS A 3 15.25 -0.66 -16.32
CA LYS A 3 14.01 0.09 -16.10
C LYS A 3 13.01 -0.77 -15.32
N LEU A 4 12.18 -0.14 -14.50
CA LEU A 4 11.07 -0.79 -13.83
C LEU A 4 9.96 -1.07 -14.85
N THR A 5 9.60 -2.32 -15.03
CA THR A 5 8.55 -2.72 -15.98
C THR A 5 7.18 -2.64 -15.32
N CYS A 6 6.23 -1.95 -15.96
CA CYS A 6 4.89 -1.72 -15.45
C CYS A 6 3.84 -2.18 -16.46
N ALA A 7 2.83 -2.92 -16.01
CA ALA A 7 1.63 -3.18 -16.78
C ALA A 7 0.44 -2.45 -16.16
N ILE A 8 -0.54 -2.07 -16.98
CA ILE A 8 -1.71 -1.31 -16.55
C ILE A 8 -3.00 -1.97 -17.01
N ALA A 9 -4.01 -2.01 -16.12
CA ALA A 9 -5.31 -2.60 -16.42
C ALA A 9 -6.45 -1.74 -15.89
N ASP A 10 -7.31 -1.30 -16.79
CA ASP A 10 -8.49 -0.49 -16.53
C ASP A 10 -9.44 -0.65 -17.70
N ASP A 11 -10.74 -0.74 -17.49
CA ASP A 11 -11.71 -0.86 -18.57
C ASP A 11 -11.94 0.45 -19.33
N ASN A 12 -11.50 1.56 -18.78
CA ASN A 12 -11.62 2.88 -19.35
C ASN A 12 -10.36 3.27 -20.15
N GLU A 13 -10.47 3.33 -21.48
CA GLU A 13 -9.38 3.70 -22.38
C GLU A 13 -8.71 5.04 -22.03
N ARG A 14 -9.50 6.02 -21.57
CA ARG A 14 -8.95 7.34 -21.17
C ARG A 14 -8.08 7.21 -19.91
N MET A 15 -8.44 6.31 -19.00
CA MET A 15 -7.64 6.04 -17.80
C MET A 15 -6.34 5.32 -18.18
N LEU A 16 -6.40 4.32 -19.07
CA LEU A 16 -5.20 3.65 -19.58
C LEU A 16 -4.24 4.66 -20.23
N GLN A 17 -4.77 5.58 -21.05
CA GLN A 17 -3.94 6.61 -21.68
C GLN A 17 -3.35 7.57 -20.64
N LEU A 18 -4.14 8.03 -19.65
CA LEU A 18 -3.65 8.89 -18.58
C LEU A 18 -2.53 8.21 -17.77
N LEU A 19 -2.73 6.95 -17.39
CA LEU A 19 -1.73 6.19 -16.66
C LEU A 19 -0.44 6.03 -17.48
N GLU A 20 -0.57 5.70 -18.76
CA GLU A 20 0.57 5.57 -19.68
C GLU A 20 1.33 6.89 -19.81
N ASP A 21 0.63 8.01 -20.00
CA ASP A 21 1.23 9.34 -20.13
C ASP A 21 1.96 9.72 -18.82
N VAL A 22 1.37 9.46 -17.66
CA VAL A 22 2.01 9.71 -16.35
C VAL A 22 3.26 8.86 -16.18
N LEU A 23 3.20 7.57 -16.49
CA LEU A 23 4.35 6.67 -16.38
C LEU A 23 5.49 7.05 -17.34
N HIS A 24 5.18 7.53 -18.53
CA HIS A 24 6.18 8.00 -19.51
C HIS A 24 6.91 9.28 -19.08
N THR A 25 6.39 10.03 -18.10
CA THR A 25 7.13 11.19 -17.56
C THR A 25 8.37 10.79 -16.79
N ASP A 26 8.51 9.52 -16.43
CA ASP A 26 9.63 8.98 -15.69
C ASP A 26 10.45 8.00 -16.55
N GLU A 27 11.69 8.38 -16.87
CA GLU A 27 12.58 7.59 -17.73
C GLU A 27 12.98 6.23 -17.13
N GLU A 28 12.80 6.04 -15.82
CA GLU A 28 13.10 4.79 -15.13
C GLU A 28 11.97 3.76 -15.22
N ILE A 29 10.76 4.16 -15.68
CA ILE A 29 9.60 3.29 -15.80
C ILE A 29 9.37 2.96 -17.28
N GLN A 30 8.99 1.72 -17.55
CA GLN A 30 8.62 1.25 -18.88
C GLN A 30 7.26 0.53 -18.83
N VAL A 31 6.27 1.03 -19.56
CA VAL A 31 5.00 0.31 -19.75
C VAL A 31 5.25 -0.84 -20.72
N VAL A 32 4.97 -2.08 -20.28
CA VAL A 32 5.19 -3.31 -21.06
C VAL A 32 3.89 -3.96 -21.51
N GLY A 33 2.74 -3.49 -21.04
CA GLY A 33 1.45 -3.97 -21.48
C GLY A 33 0.28 -3.16 -20.93
N LYS A 34 -0.81 -3.15 -21.69
CA LYS A 34 -2.11 -2.56 -21.33
C LYS A 34 -3.20 -3.61 -21.47
N ALA A 35 -4.22 -3.54 -20.64
CA ALA A 35 -5.35 -4.46 -20.63
C ALA A 35 -6.65 -3.74 -20.28
N HIS A 36 -7.77 -4.15 -20.89
CA HIS A 36 -9.10 -3.61 -20.65
C HIS A 36 -9.96 -4.52 -19.78
N ASN A 37 -9.43 -5.64 -19.36
CA ASN A 37 -10.12 -6.59 -18.49
C ASN A 37 -9.11 -7.53 -17.79
N GLY A 38 -9.61 -8.28 -16.80
CA GLY A 38 -8.76 -9.15 -16.01
C GLY A 38 -8.16 -10.35 -16.75
N GLU A 39 -8.79 -10.84 -17.81
CA GLU A 39 -8.21 -11.93 -18.61
C GLU A 39 -6.99 -11.45 -19.42
N GLU A 40 -7.10 -10.27 -20.00
CA GLU A 40 -6.01 -9.66 -20.76
C GLU A 40 -4.80 -9.37 -19.87
N ILE A 41 -5.02 -8.80 -18.67
CA ILE A 41 -3.89 -8.49 -17.79
C ILE A 41 -3.21 -9.77 -17.27
N LEU A 42 -3.93 -10.86 -17.02
CA LEU A 42 -3.32 -12.13 -16.66
C LEU A 42 -2.41 -12.67 -17.77
N ASN A 43 -2.80 -12.51 -19.06
CA ASN A 43 -1.95 -12.88 -20.18
C ASN A 43 -0.70 -11.98 -20.24
N VAL A 44 -0.86 -10.67 -20.06
CA VAL A 44 0.28 -9.73 -20.00
C VAL A 44 1.24 -10.11 -18.88
N ILE A 45 0.72 -10.45 -17.68
CA ILE A 45 1.56 -10.88 -16.55
C ILE A 45 2.39 -12.11 -16.91
N LYS A 46 1.79 -13.12 -17.56
CA LYS A 46 2.46 -14.36 -17.96
C LYS A 46 3.52 -14.13 -19.03
N GLU A 47 3.22 -13.29 -20.04
CA GLU A 47 4.08 -13.09 -21.18
C GLU A 47 5.20 -12.09 -20.95
N LYS A 48 4.94 -11.04 -20.17
CA LYS A 48 5.84 -9.89 -20.00
C LYS A 48 6.53 -9.85 -18.64
N GLU A 49 6.05 -10.63 -17.66
CA GLU A 49 6.59 -10.69 -16.30
C GLU A 49 6.88 -9.28 -15.70
N PRO A 50 5.88 -8.36 -15.69
CA PRO A 50 6.09 -7.01 -15.19
C PRO A 50 6.53 -7.00 -13.73
N ASP A 51 7.26 -5.96 -13.33
CA ASP A 51 7.62 -5.72 -11.92
C ASP A 51 6.41 -5.23 -11.13
N VAL A 52 5.61 -4.33 -11.74
CA VAL A 52 4.44 -3.70 -11.11
C VAL A 52 3.24 -3.85 -12.03
N VAL A 53 2.08 -4.07 -11.43
CA VAL A 53 0.78 -4.01 -12.13
C VAL A 53 -0.09 -2.94 -11.46
N LEU A 54 -0.47 -1.92 -12.22
CA LEU A 54 -1.51 -0.97 -11.83
C LEU A 54 -2.86 -1.57 -12.24
N LEU A 55 -3.74 -1.81 -11.28
CA LEU A 55 -4.90 -2.66 -11.47
C LEU A 55 -6.18 -1.99 -10.96
N ASP A 56 -7.15 -1.76 -11.84
CA ASP A 56 -8.51 -1.44 -11.38
C ASP A 56 -9.20 -2.71 -10.84
N ILE A 57 -10.05 -2.53 -9.85
CA ILE A 57 -10.90 -3.61 -9.32
C ILE A 57 -12.10 -3.84 -10.25
N ILE A 58 -12.74 -2.77 -10.71
CA ILE A 58 -13.95 -2.88 -11.51
C ILE A 58 -13.58 -3.01 -12.98
N MET A 59 -13.56 -4.23 -13.46
CA MET A 59 -13.31 -4.53 -14.88
C MET A 59 -14.26 -5.63 -15.37
N PRO A 60 -14.60 -5.64 -16.66
CA PRO A 60 -15.41 -6.71 -17.25
C PRO A 60 -14.66 -8.05 -17.29
N LYS A 61 -15.41 -9.14 -17.45
CA LYS A 61 -14.97 -10.54 -17.50
C LYS A 61 -14.37 -11.03 -16.19
N LEU A 62 -13.34 -10.38 -15.69
CA LEU A 62 -12.63 -10.75 -14.48
C LEU A 62 -12.26 -9.47 -13.71
N ASP A 63 -12.70 -9.35 -12.48
CA ASP A 63 -12.39 -8.23 -11.60
C ASP A 63 -10.94 -8.28 -11.07
N GLY A 64 -10.47 -7.14 -10.53
CA GLY A 64 -9.08 -7.01 -10.10
C GLY A 64 -8.70 -7.92 -8.93
N LEU A 65 -9.61 -8.18 -7.98
CA LEU A 65 -9.34 -9.08 -6.86
C LEU A 65 -9.14 -10.52 -7.35
N THR A 66 -10.02 -10.97 -8.25
CA THR A 66 -9.90 -12.29 -8.88
C THR A 66 -8.62 -12.40 -9.73
N VAL A 67 -8.18 -11.30 -10.37
CA VAL A 67 -6.88 -11.26 -11.08
C VAL A 67 -5.74 -11.52 -10.09
N MET A 68 -5.73 -10.83 -8.96
CA MET A 68 -4.68 -11.00 -7.94
C MET A 68 -4.68 -12.43 -7.38
N GLU A 69 -5.85 -12.97 -7.06
CA GLU A 69 -6.00 -14.34 -6.57
C GLU A 69 -5.43 -15.36 -7.58
N LYS A 70 -5.87 -15.29 -8.85
CA LYS A 70 -5.38 -16.18 -9.91
C LYS A 70 -3.89 -16.00 -10.16
N ALA A 71 -3.38 -14.77 -10.19
CA ALA A 71 -1.96 -14.53 -10.35
C ALA A 71 -1.15 -15.15 -9.22
N ASN A 72 -1.65 -15.12 -7.97
CA ASN A 72 -1.00 -15.73 -6.82
C ASN A 72 -1.00 -17.26 -6.87
N GLN A 73 -2.09 -17.87 -7.34
CA GLN A 73 -2.27 -19.31 -7.41
C GLN A 73 -1.60 -19.96 -8.63
N ASP A 74 -1.43 -19.23 -9.72
CA ASP A 74 -0.91 -19.76 -10.96
C ASP A 74 0.59 -20.03 -10.89
N THR A 75 0.96 -21.30 -10.94
CA THR A 75 2.36 -21.75 -10.89
C THR A 75 3.14 -21.44 -12.17
N ALA A 76 2.46 -21.12 -13.27
CA ALA A 76 3.11 -20.70 -14.51
C ALA A 76 3.64 -19.27 -14.43
N ILE A 77 3.13 -18.45 -13.50
CA ILE A 77 3.64 -17.11 -13.22
C ILE A 77 4.83 -17.24 -12.26
N THR A 78 6.03 -17.29 -12.81
CA THR A 78 7.27 -17.49 -12.04
C THR A 78 7.67 -16.24 -11.27
N LYS A 79 7.44 -15.07 -11.87
CA LYS A 79 7.67 -13.77 -11.24
C LYS A 79 6.33 -13.11 -10.89
N LYS A 80 6.02 -13.09 -9.61
CA LYS A 80 4.81 -12.40 -9.13
C LYS A 80 5.03 -10.89 -9.16
N PRO A 81 4.17 -10.12 -9.84
CA PRO A 81 4.26 -8.67 -9.84
C PRO A 81 3.83 -8.07 -8.51
N ALA A 82 4.29 -6.87 -8.21
CA ALA A 82 3.71 -6.06 -7.16
C ALA A 82 2.43 -5.40 -7.65
N PHE A 83 1.31 -5.65 -7.00
CA PHE A 83 0.02 -5.05 -7.35
C PHE A 83 -0.17 -3.71 -6.64
N ILE A 84 -0.48 -2.67 -7.42
CA ILE A 84 -0.97 -1.37 -6.94
C ILE A 84 -2.40 -1.24 -7.44
N VAL A 85 -3.36 -1.31 -6.54
CA VAL A 85 -4.78 -1.16 -6.89
C VAL A 85 -5.11 0.32 -7.08
N ILE A 86 -5.78 0.66 -8.20
CA ILE A 86 -6.22 2.02 -8.52
C ILE A 86 -7.70 1.98 -8.89
N THR A 87 -8.58 2.38 -8.00
CA THR A 87 -10.02 2.20 -8.20
C THR A 87 -10.87 3.32 -7.61
N ALA A 88 -12.11 3.46 -8.08
CA ALA A 88 -13.10 4.35 -7.49
C ALA A 88 -13.84 3.74 -6.30
N VAL A 89 -13.62 2.45 -6.00
CA VAL A 89 -14.27 1.75 -4.89
C VAL A 89 -13.51 2.02 -3.60
N GLY A 90 -14.19 2.55 -2.58
CA GLY A 90 -13.61 2.85 -1.26
C GLY A 90 -14.28 2.07 -0.13
N GLN A 91 -14.83 0.89 -0.39
CA GLN A 91 -15.42 0.04 0.64
C GLN A 91 -14.32 -0.67 1.43
N GLU A 92 -14.42 -0.61 2.76
CA GLU A 92 -13.42 -1.16 3.69
C GLU A 92 -13.14 -2.65 3.41
N GLY A 93 -14.18 -3.47 3.27
CA GLY A 93 -14.02 -4.91 2.99
C GLY A 93 -13.26 -5.20 1.68
N ILE A 94 -13.48 -4.42 0.62
CA ILE A 94 -12.75 -4.59 -0.65
C ILE A 94 -11.28 -4.19 -0.50
N THR A 95 -11.01 -3.17 0.29
CA THR A 95 -9.64 -2.74 0.60
C THR A 95 -8.91 -3.81 1.41
N GLU A 96 -9.56 -4.38 2.43
CA GLU A 96 -9.00 -5.49 3.22
C GLU A 96 -8.72 -6.72 2.37
N ASP A 97 -9.65 -7.09 1.48
CA ASP A 97 -9.49 -8.21 0.57
C ASP A 97 -8.28 -7.99 -0.37
N ALA A 98 -8.13 -6.78 -0.92
CA ALA A 98 -7.00 -6.45 -1.78
C ALA A 98 -5.66 -6.60 -1.04
N PHE A 99 -5.54 -6.08 0.19
CA PHE A 99 -4.32 -6.25 0.98
C PHE A 99 -4.08 -7.71 1.40
N SER A 100 -5.13 -8.45 1.73
CA SER A 100 -5.03 -9.89 2.05
C SER A 100 -4.53 -10.71 0.85
N LEU A 101 -4.85 -10.28 -0.38
CA LEU A 101 -4.36 -10.86 -1.62
C LEU A 101 -2.96 -10.36 -2.01
N GLY A 102 -2.36 -9.46 -1.23
CA GLY A 102 -0.99 -9.00 -1.41
C GLY A 102 -0.85 -7.70 -2.22
N ALA A 103 -1.86 -6.84 -2.23
CA ALA A 103 -1.70 -5.49 -2.78
C ALA A 103 -0.63 -4.72 -1.99
N TYR A 104 0.30 -4.07 -2.69
CA TYR A 104 1.29 -3.18 -2.08
C TYR A 104 0.68 -1.84 -1.69
N TYR A 105 -0.21 -1.31 -2.54
CA TYR A 105 -0.92 -0.06 -2.32
C TYR A 105 -2.34 -0.14 -2.86
N TYR A 106 -3.21 0.66 -2.24
CA TYR A 106 -4.58 0.89 -2.67
C TYR A 106 -4.77 2.40 -2.85
N ILE A 107 -5.02 2.83 -4.08
CA ILE A 107 -5.10 4.23 -4.46
C ILE A 107 -6.52 4.53 -4.95
N MET A 108 -7.16 5.51 -4.32
CA MET A 108 -8.50 5.95 -4.72
C MET A 108 -8.45 6.90 -5.91
N LYS A 109 -9.32 6.69 -6.89
CA LYS A 109 -9.59 7.67 -7.95
C LYS A 109 -10.53 8.78 -7.41
N PRO A 110 -10.27 10.08 -7.66
CA PRO A 110 -9.12 10.63 -8.40
C PRO A 110 -7.84 10.67 -7.54
N PHE A 111 -6.69 10.52 -8.17
CA PHE A 111 -5.37 10.50 -7.52
C PHE A 111 -4.44 11.59 -8.09
N ASP A 112 -3.40 11.92 -7.34
CA ASP A 112 -2.32 12.78 -7.78
C ASP A 112 -1.23 11.98 -8.52
N ASN A 113 -0.74 12.52 -9.65
CA ASN A 113 0.23 11.85 -10.50
C ASN A 113 1.59 11.62 -9.79
N ASN A 114 2.02 12.60 -8.98
CA ASN A 114 3.29 12.49 -8.25
C ASN A 114 3.18 11.42 -7.16
N THR A 115 2.04 11.35 -6.48
CA THR A 115 1.75 10.31 -5.50
C THR A 115 1.83 8.93 -6.13
N LEU A 116 1.22 8.73 -7.31
CA LEU A 116 1.29 7.46 -8.04
C LEU A 116 2.74 7.08 -8.37
N LEU A 117 3.51 8.00 -8.97
CA LEU A 117 4.91 7.74 -9.33
C LEU A 117 5.77 7.41 -8.11
N ASN A 118 5.59 8.13 -7.00
CA ASN A 118 6.32 7.87 -5.76
C ASN A 118 6.02 6.46 -5.20
N ARG A 119 4.76 6.02 -5.24
CA ARG A 119 4.38 4.66 -4.80
C ARG A 119 5.01 3.57 -5.68
N ILE A 120 5.04 3.77 -6.99
CA ILE A 120 5.69 2.84 -7.92
C ILE A 120 7.20 2.76 -7.66
N LYS A 121 7.87 3.89 -7.46
CA LYS A 121 9.30 3.94 -7.10
C LYS A 121 9.60 3.28 -5.75
N TYR A 122 8.74 3.50 -4.77
CA TYR A 122 8.87 2.85 -3.46
C TYR A 122 8.80 1.32 -3.58
N VAL A 123 7.89 0.80 -4.40
CA VAL A 123 7.82 -0.64 -4.68
C VAL A 123 9.14 -1.14 -5.26
N LYS A 124 9.74 -0.42 -6.25
CA LYS A 124 11.04 -0.78 -6.84
C LYS A 124 12.14 -0.92 -5.79
N THR A 125 12.19 0.00 -4.83
CA THR A 125 13.22 0.01 -3.78
C THR A 125 13.02 -1.12 -2.77
N ASN A 126 11.76 -1.56 -2.57
CA ASN A 126 11.39 -2.56 -1.58
C ASN A 126 10.99 -3.92 -2.19
N MET A 127 11.13 -4.12 -3.49
CA MET A 127 10.94 -5.42 -4.12
C MET A 127 11.93 -6.44 -3.53
N GLY A 128 11.40 -7.39 -2.76
CA GLY A 128 12.17 -8.38 -2.00
C GLY A 128 12.00 -8.27 -0.48
N ARG A 129 11.41 -7.18 0.01
CA ARG A 129 10.95 -7.04 1.40
C ARG A 129 9.42 -7.03 1.40
N HIS A 130 8.78 -8.17 1.10
CA HIS A 130 7.34 -8.26 1.33
C HIS A 130 7.05 -7.91 2.78
N PRO A 131 6.07 -7.05 3.07
CA PRO A 131 5.41 -7.06 4.36
C PRO A 131 4.58 -8.36 4.38
N ALA A 132 5.27 -9.49 4.62
CA ALA A 132 4.58 -10.73 4.92
C ALA A 132 3.83 -10.48 6.22
N VAL A 133 2.51 -10.54 6.17
CA VAL A 133 1.68 -10.82 7.35
C VAL A 133 2.13 -12.19 7.86
N ASN A 134 3.17 -12.19 8.68
CA ASN A 134 3.66 -13.38 9.35
C ASN A 134 2.72 -13.70 10.51
N ASN A 135 1.65 -14.45 10.22
CA ASN A 135 1.07 -15.35 11.19
C ASN A 135 2.07 -16.48 11.46
N LYS A 136 3.03 -16.25 12.32
CA LYS A 136 3.77 -17.30 13.02
C LYS A 136 3.86 -16.97 14.50
N SER A 137 3.09 -17.75 15.23
CA SER A 137 3.15 -17.98 16.67
C SER A 137 4.56 -18.07 17.22
N SER A 138 4.76 -17.35 18.36
CA SER A 138 5.61 -17.70 19.50
C SER A 138 7.01 -18.26 19.20
N GLN A 139 8.02 -17.38 19.41
CA GLN A 139 9.18 -17.71 20.24
C GLN A 139 9.87 -16.40 20.66
N THR A 140 9.89 -16.16 21.95
CA THR A 140 10.63 -15.09 22.62
C THR A 140 12.15 -15.27 22.48
N PRO A 141 12.89 -14.20 22.18
CA PRO A 141 14.20 -14.04 22.77
C PRO A 141 14.33 -12.71 23.52
N LYS A 142 14.88 -12.81 24.70
CA LYS A 142 15.24 -11.69 25.60
C LYS A 142 16.39 -10.87 25.02
N SER A 143 16.19 -9.57 24.84
CA SER A 143 17.24 -8.55 25.09
C SER A 143 16.65 -7.14 24.93
N ASN A 144 16.80 -6.31 25.96
CA ASN A 144 16.22 -4.97 26.11
C ASN A 144 16.81 -3.87 25.20
N SER A 145 17.88 -4.12 24.45
CA SER A 145 18.51 -3.14 23.58
C SER A 145 17.90 -3.07 22.16
N ARG A 146 17.15 -4.09 21.72
CA ARG A 146 16.49 -4.11 20.40
C ARG A 146 15.16 -3.39 20.36
N ILE A 147 14.54 -3.14 21.50
CA ILE A 147 13.19 -2.55 21.58
C ILE A 147 13.24 -1.04 21.30
N GLU A 148 14.28 -0.35 21.74
CA GLU A 148 14.45 1.09 21.49
C GLU A 148 14.78 1.38 20.02
N ASP A 149 15.65 0.58 19.39
CA ASP A 149 16.00 0.72 17.98
C ASP A 149 14.80 0.44 17.05
N VAL A 150 13.95 -0.52 17.39
CA VAL A 150 12.72 -0.85 16.64
C VAL A 150 11.67 0.26 16.82
N LYS A 151 11.56 0.84 18.00
CA LYS A 151 10.61 1.93 18.28
C LYS A 151 10.97 3.22 17.51
N VAL A 152 12.24 3.58 17.48
CA VAL A 152 12.75 4.74 16.71
C VAL A 152 12.54 4.55 15.21
N SER A 153 12.73 3.33 14.68
CA SER A 153 12.47 3.00 13.29
C SER A 153 10.96 3.11 12.96
N LEU A 154 10.08 2.58 13.81
CA LEU A 154 8.63 2.63 13.62
C LEU A 154 8.09 4.07 13.67
N GLU A 155 8.61 4.90 14.56
CA GLU A 155 8.23 6.32 14.64
C GLU A 155 8.62 7.09 13.37
N ALA A 156 9.78 6.82 12.80
CA ALA A 156 10.22 7.40 11.56
C ALA A 156 9.33 6.93 10.39
N ASP A 157 9.07 5.64 10.29
CA ASP A 157 8.24 5.05 9.25
C ASP A 157 6.81 5.60 9.26
N VAL A 158 6.19 5.76 10.45
CA VAL A 158 4.85 6.36 10.60
C VAL A 158 4.87 7.85 10.24
N THR A 159 5.93 8.57 10.60
CA THR A 159 6.10 9.99 10.27
C THR A 159 6.21 10.18 8.75
N ASP A 160 7.03 9.37 8.09
CA ASP A 160 7.22 9.38 6.65
C ASP A 160 5.92 9.02 5.92
N MET A 161 5.19 8.00 6.41
CA MET A 161 3.88 7.62 5.88
C MET A 161 2.86 8.77 5.96
N LEU A 162 2.77 9.47 7.10
CA LEU A 162 1.85 10.58 7.28
C LEU A 162 2.21 11.78 6.38
N HIS A 163 3.50 12.04 6.21
CA HIS A 163 4.00 13.05 5.29
C HIS A 163 3.68 12.70 3.84
N ASP A 164 3.86 11.44 3.46
CA ASP A 164 3.57 10.93 2.12
C ASP A 164 2.07 10.98 1.76
N ILE A 165 1.19 10.82 2.74
CA ILE A 165 -0.27 11.00 2.57
C ILE A 165 -0.63 12.49 2.43
N GLY A 166 0.33 13.40 2.67
CA GLY A 166 0.13 14.84 2.56
C GLY A 166 -0.49 15.48 3.80
N ILE A 167 -0.38 14.84 4.98
CA ILE A 167 -0.86 15.39 6.25
C ILE A 167 0.22 16.33 6.83
N PRO A 168 -0.03 17.65 6.91
CA PRO A 168 0.98 18.60 7.37
C PRO A 168 1.32 18.40 8.85
N ALA A 169 2.61 18.35 9.18
CA ALA A 169 3.07 18.12 10.56
C ALA A 169 2.68 19.22 11.56
N HIS A 170 2.33 20.43 11.08
CA HIS A 170 1.97 21.58 11.92
C HIS A 170 0.50 21.59 12.38
N ILE A 171 -0.36 20.70 11.87
CA ILE A 171 -1.75 20.61 12.34
C ILE A 171 -1.85 19.76 13.60
N LYS A 172 -2.68 20.18 14.55
CA LYS A 172 -2.86 19.44 15.83
C LYS A 172 -3.29 17.99 15.62
N GLY A 173 -4.08 17.73 14.58
CA GLY A 173 -4.53 16.39 14.22
C GLY A 173 -3.41 15.43 13.81
N TYR A 174 -2.27 15.93 13.31
CA TYR A 174 -1.12 15.11 12.95
C TYR A 174 -0.57 14.30 14.12
N GLN A 175 -0.36 14.97 15.28
CA GLN A 175 0.17 14.30 16.46
C GLN A 175 -0.80 13.24 17.01
N TYR A 176 -2.10 13.53 16.96
CA TYR A 176 -3.12 12.57 17.38
C TYR A 176 -3.16 11.33 16.47
N LEU A 177 -3.10 11.55 15.16
CA LEU A 177 -3.09 10.47 14.19
C LEU A 177 -1.83 9.63 14.31
N ARG A 178 -0.65 10.26 14.46
CA ARG A 178 0.61 9.55 14.68
C ARG A 178 0.56 8.70 15.95
N ALA A 179 0.10 9.27 17.07
CA ALA A 179 -0.05 8.54 18.32
C ALA A 179 -1.04 7.38 18.21
N ALA A 180 -2.16 7.56 17.50
CA ALA A 180 -3.14 6.52 17.26
C ALA A 180 -2.56 5.34 16.47
N ILE A 181 -1.81 5.62 15.41
CA ILE A 181 -1.16 4.59 14.59
C ILE A 181 -0.12 3.84 15.42
N MET A 182 0.71 4.54 16.18
CA MET A 182 1.71 3.92 17.04
C MET A 182 1.08 2.97 18.07
N MET A 183 0.01 3.42 18.74
CA MET A 183 -0.73 2.59 19.70
C MET A 183 -1.38 1.38 19.05
N ALA A 184 -1.96 1.54 17.85
CA ALA A 184 -2.59 0.46 17.12
C ALA A 184 -1.59 -0.61 16.64
N VAL A 185 -0.37 -0.20 16.33
CA VAL A 185 0.72 -1.13 15.98
C VAL A 185 1.24 -1.89 17.21
N GLU A 186 1.29 -1.24 18.38
CA GLU A 186 1.69 -1.87 19.63
C GLU A 186 0.62 -2.83 20.18
N ASP A 187 -0.66 -2.51 19.97
CA ASP A 187 -1.80 -3.32 20.44
C ASP A 187 -2.96 -3.26 19.43
N MET A 188 -3.04 -4.27 18.57
CA MET A 188 -4.09 -4.40 17.56
C MET A 188 -5.51 -4.50 18.17
N ASP A 189 -5.65 -4.94 19.43
CA ASP A 189 -6.95 -5.04 20.10
C ASP A 189 -7.55 -3.66 20.41
N MET A 190 -6.74 -2.61 20.42
CA MET A 190 -7.20 -1.21 20.54
C MET A 190 -8.11 -0.79 19.37
N LEU A 191 -7.91 -1.34 18.18
CA LEU A 191 -8.75 -1.06 17.01
C LEU A 191 -10.18 -1.58 17.19
N ASN A 192 -10.36 -2.64 17.95
CA ASN A 192 -11.69 -3.19 18.26
C ASN A 192 -12.47 -2.34 19.28
N CYS A 193 -11.79 -1.39 19.95
CA CYS A 193 -12.37 -0.57 21.01
C CYS A 193 -12.09 0.94 20.83
N ILE A 194 -12.14 1.44 19.59
CA ILE A 194 -11.73 2.80 19.20
C ILE A 194 -12.37 3.88 20.10
N THR A 195 -13.68 3.82 20.31
CA THR A 195 -14.40 4.84 21.09
C THR A 195 -14.20 4.73 22.60
N LYS A 196 -13.94 3.53 23.12
CA LYS A 196 -13.82 3.28 24.56
C LYS A 196 -12.37 3.33 25.08
N VAL A 197 -11.41 3.02 24.25
CA VAL A 197 -10.00 2.92 24.63
C VAL A 197 -9.12 3.89 23.85
N LEU A 198 -9.14 3.85 22.52
CA LEU A 198 -8.22 4.60 21.70
C LEU A 198 -8.40 6.13 21.85
N TYR A 199 -9.62 6.64 21.70
CA TYR A 199 -9.89 8.09 21.85
C TYR A 199 -9.56 8.65 23.25
N PRO A 200 -9.96 8.03 24.36
CA PRO A 200 -9.58 8.53 25.69
C PRO A 200 -8.07 8.50 25.91
N THR A 201 -7.36 7.47 25.43
CA THR A 201 -5.91 7.33 25.60
C THR A 201 -5.16 8.40 24.80
N ILE A 202 -5.56 8.66 23.54
CA ILE A 202 -4.98 9.75 22.72
C ILE A 202 -5.23 11.10 23.37
N ALA A 203 -6.43 11.35 23.91
CA ALA A 203 -6.73 12.59 24.62
C ALA A 203 -5.82 12.79 25.84
N THR A 204 -5.54 11.73 26.59
CA THR A 204 -4.68 11.80 27.79
C THR A 204 -3.22 12.06 27.42
N VAL A 205 -2.69 11.40 26.40
CA VAL A 205 -1.30 11.61 25.91
C VAL A 205 -1.13 13.04 25.38
N SER A 206 -2.16 13.60 24.77
CA SER A 206 -2.11 14.97 24.23
C SER A 206 -2.20 16.06 25.30
N TYR A 207 -2.90 15.81 26.40
CA TYR A 207 -2.99 16.75 27.53
C TYR A 207 -1.67 16.84 28.31
N THR A 208 -0.88 15.78 28.39
CA THR A 208 0.42 15.77 29.08
C THR A 208 1.49 16.56 28.33
N HIS A 209 1.37 16.76 27.02
CA HIS A 209 2.27 17.61 26.24
C HIS A 209 1.89 19.10 26.20
N LEU A 210 0.69 19.46 26.68
CA LEU A 210 0.20 20.86 26.71
C LEU A 210 0.41 21.56 28.07
N THR A 211 0.92 20.86 29.07
CA THR A 211 1.13 21.39 30.45
C THR A 211 2.57 21.28 30.90
N LEU A 212 3.52 21.76 30.09
CA LEU A 212 4.85 22.12 30.60
C LEU A 212 5.11 23.61 30.27
N PRO A 213 5.55 24.38 31.27
CA PRO A 213 5.72 25.84 31.19
C PRO A 213 6.85 26.23 30.24
#